data_fc5906adcfe58f0185e01d062817c198
#
_entry.id   fc5906adcfe58f0185e01d062817c198
#
_cell.length_a   1.000
_cell.length_b   1.000
_cell.length_c   1.000
_cell.angle_alpha   90.00
_cell.angle_beta   90.00
_cell.angle_gamma   90.00
#
_symmetry.space_group_name_H-M   'P 1'
#
loop_
_entity.id
_entity.type
_entity.pdbx_description
1 polymer ?
#
loop_
_entity_poly.entity_id
_entity_poly.type
_entity_poly.pdbx_seq_one_letter_code
_entity_poly.pdbx_strand_id
1 'polypeptide(L)'
;MDMQTTTALVEPPSDREGAGTRPAARRWLAAAAWAVGSLALFALFLRISLSSHVNSDGAINELQAWDLLHGNVLLRGWQIADANFYFFELPLNAITAAVFGLGNFAAHVASALTYLFVAVLAVALAVTGSRGTARAVRCAVVIMVLAAPLLTTASLRLVLEEPDHIGTSVFILGSFLLIDRVPARRFTAPVLCLILMMGQFSDMAVRYVAVPAVVLACGYRATVARRLRSPDTALVAAAAASVPLAMALSAMVVRLGGFTALAPWAHVAPAGTWPRHVAVTWDNLRLLFGAVHVSGTKMGVLGFAFGLACLLAAVFGLGWVVCRWPRASRAEQLLCVAIVCNLGAAVISTAAKPGNAHELAVILPCGAVLAARAIVPARISFPAAAFVAVTLTVLAAITPLASAATRPPVGPFMGPVTTWLEAHGLRYGIASYWLAASGTVQTGDRVQIRAVDLRKIIPGFGREPVVAGWQVEPSWYNPSLHDATFVIADPRAGFPVAIFERAFGRPAATHTVGRYTVLIYQTNLLRLVTRATCGQPTAVLPMQIARLCAAS
;
A
#
# COMPACT_ATOMS: atom_id res chain seq x y z
N MET A 1 86.34 -7.02 36.32
CA MET A 1 85.56 -7.08 37.53
C MET A 1 84.13 -6.74 37.10
N ASP A 2 83.44 -7.79 36.58
CA ASP A 2 82.11 -7.68 35.95
C ASP A 2 81.05 -7.91 37.00
N MET A 3 80.17 -6.97 37.09
CA MET A 3 78.95 -7.09 37.94
C MET A 3 77.74 -7.17 37.03
N GLN A 4 77.31 -8.40 36.75
CA GLN A 4 76.08 -8.68 36.05
C GLN A 4 74.89 -8.42 36.97
N THR A 5 74.05 -7.44 36.59
CA THR A 5 72.79 -7.17 37.25
C THR A 5 71.67 -7.97 36.54
N THR A 6 71.14 -8.99 37.17
CA THR A 6 70.01 -9.79 36.72
C THR A 6 68.70 -9.05 37.00
N THR A 7 68.09 -8.57 35.96
CA THR A 7 66.75 -7.97 36.06
C THR A 7 65.69 -9.07 35.92
N ALA A 8 64.97 -9.37 36.97
CA ALA A 8 63.83 -10.27 36.94
C ALA A 8 62.65 -9.62 36.21
N LEU A 9 62.21 -10.25 35.13
CA LEU A 9 60.98 -9.94 34.41
C LEU A 9 59.79 -10.38 35.23
N VAL A 10 59.03 -9.39 35.75
CA VAL A 10 57.74 -9.61 36.36
C VAL A 10 56.71 -9.72 35.24
N GLU A 11 56.16 -10.92 35.05
CA GLU A 11 55.03 -11.15 34.15
C GLU A 11 53.81 -10.36 34.66
N PRO A 12 53.09 -9.59 33.79
CA PRO A 12 51.87 -8.97 34.20
C PRO A 12 50.73 -10.02 34.32
N PRO A 13 49.82 -9.86 35.27
CA PRO A 13 48.72 -10.80 35.50
C PRO A 13 47.81 -10.90 34.25
N SER A 14 47.52 -12.13 33.85
CA SER A 14 46.63 -12.47 32.72
C SER A 14 45.19 -12.20 33.04
N ASP A 15 44.73 -10.94 32.92
CA ASP A 15 43.31 -10.59 32.88
C ASP A 15 42.68 -10.98 31.54
N ARG A 16 42.53 -12.26 31.25
CA ARG A 16 41.83 -12.81 30.08
C ARG A 16 40.66 -13.71 30.42
N GLU A 17 39.91 -13.42 31.46
CA GLU A 17 38.63 -14.10 31.72
C GLU A 17 37.51 -13.09 31.97
N GLY A 18 36.81 -12.65 30.92
CA GLY A 18 35.63 -11.78 31.05
C GLY A 18 35.12 -11.08 29.79
N ALA A 19 35.87 -11.17 28.67
CA ALA A 19 35.55 -10.35 27.48
C ALA A 19 34.64 -11.03 26.44
N GLY A 20 34.26 -12.31 26.57
CA GLY A 20 33.65 -13.10 25.49
C GLY A 20 32.12 -13.09 25.43
N THR A 21 31.42 -12.83 26.52
CA THR A 21 29.95 -13.03 26.57
C THR A 21 29.12 -11.76 26.42
N ARG A 22 29.66 -10.60 26.75
CA ARG A 22 28.93 -9.32 26.70
C ARG A 22 28.44 -8.88 25.30
N PRO A 23 29.19 -9.02 24.20
CA PRO A 23 28.71 -8.59 22.87
C PRO A 23 27.58 -9.48 22.31
N ALA A 24 27.55 -10.77 22.60
CA ALA A 24 26.50 -11.69 22.15
C ALA A 24 25.18 -11.40 22.89
N ALA A 25 25.20 -11.31 24.21
CA ALA A 25 24.03 -11.00 25.03
C ALA A 25 23.37 -9.65 24.59
N ARG A 26 24.20 -8.63 24.31
CA ARG A 26 23.69 -7.33 23.84
C ARG A 26 23.03 -7.41 22.46
N ARG A 27 23.50 -8.29 21.56
CA ARG A 27 22.87 -8.54 20.25
C ARG A 27 21.52 -9.23 20.42
N TRP A 28 21.42 -10.23 21.27
CA TRP A 28 20.17 -10.93 21.55
C TRP A 28 19.12 -10.03 22.21
N LEU A 29 19.51 -9.19 23.15
CA LEU A 29 18.62 -8.20 23.77
C LEU A 29 18.12 -7.19 22.74
N ALA A 30 18.95 -6.72 21.83
CA ALA A 30 18.53 -5.84 20.75
C ALA A 30 17.57 -6.54 19.79
N ALA A 31 17.83 -7.78 19.42
CA ALA A 31 16.95 -8.57 18.56
C ALA A 31 15.59 -8.82 19.23
N ALA A 32 15.59 -9.17 20.53
CA ALA A 32 14.38 -9.35 21.31
C ALA A 32 13.55 -8.05 21.41
N ALA A 33 14.21 -6.92 21.65
CA ALA A 33 13.53 -5.62 21.68
C ALA A 33 12.89 -5.25 20.33
N TRP A 34 13.56 -5.56 19.23
CA TRP A 34 13.00 -5.40 17.87
C TRP A 34 11.80 -6.31 17.65
N ALA A 35 11.88 -7.58 18.02
CA ALA A 35 10.79 -8.53 17.87
C ALA A 35 9.56 -8.13 18.69
N VAL A 36 9.75 -7.78 19.97
CA VAL A 36 8.67 -7.32 20.87
C VAL A 36 8.06 -6.01 20.35
N GLY A 37 8.88 -5.05 19.91
CA GLY A 37 8.40 -3.79 19.33
C GLY A 37 7.60 -4.01 18.04
N SER A 38 8.06 -4.89 17.16
CA SER A 38 7.34 -5.24 15.94
C SER A 38 6.03 -5.96 16.23
N LEU A 39 6.00 -6.87 17.19
CA LEU A 39 4.77 -7.56 17.61
C LEU A 39 3.76 -6.58 18.22
N ALA A 40 4.22 -5.65 19.06
CA ALA A 40 3.36 -4.61 19.64
C ALA A 40 2.77 -3.68 18.55
N LEU A 41 3.58 -3.28 17.55
CA LEU A 41 3.11 -2.49 16.43
C LEU A 41 2.12 -3.28 15.56
N PHE A 42 2.39 -4.54 15.30
CA PHE A 42 1.46 -5.41 14.57
C PHE A 42 0.11 -5.50 15.29
N ALA A 43 0.13 -5.79 16.60
CA ALA A 43 -1.09 -5.87 17.41
C ALA A 43 -1.87 -4.55 17.40
N LEU A 44 -1.18 -3.41 17.47
CA LEU A 44 -1.78 -2.08 17.38
C LEU A 44 -2.42 -1.86 15.99
N PHE A 45 -1.69 -2.13 14.90
CA PHE A 45 -2.18 -1.95 13.54
C PHE A 45 -3.37 -2.86 13.25
N LEU A 46 -3.31 -4.13 13.64
CA LEU A 46 -4.42 -5.07 13.49
C LEU A 46 -5.64 -4.59 14.30
N ARG A 47 -5.43 -4.18 15.55
CA ARG A 47 -6.52 -3.68 16.41
C ARG A 47 -7.20 -2.45 15.82
N ILE A 48 -6.43 -1.54 15.22
CA ILE A 48 -6.98 -0.35 14.56
C ILE A 48 -7.63 -0.73 13.22
N SER A 49 -7.03 -1.62 12.42
CA SER A 49 -7.60 -2.11 11.17
C SER A 49 -8.98 -2.73 11.38
N LEU A 50 -9.16 -3.52 12.45
CA LEU A 50 -10.46 -4.10 12.81
C LEU A 50 -11.53 -3.06 13.16
N SER A 51 -11.19 -1.79 13.34
CA SER A 51 -12.15 -0.69 13.53
C SER A 51 -12.60 -0.04 12.21
N SER A 52 -12.25 -0.60 11.08
CA SER A 52 -12.68 -0.21 9.73
C SER A 52 -13.25 -1.40 8.97
N HIS A 53 -13.86 -1.15 7.83
CA HIS A 53 -14.38 -2.19 6.95
C HIS A 53 -13.32 -2.62 5.93
N VAL A 54 -13.34 -3.87 5.51
CA VAL A 54 -12.66 -4.29 4.27
C VAL A 54 -13.54 -3.86 3.09
N ASN A 55 -13.01 -3.00 2.25
CA ASN A 55 -13.69 -2.57 1.03
C ASN A 55 -13.42 -3.52 -0.14
N SER A 56 -13.93 -3.19 -1.34
CA SER A 56 -13.77 -4.06 -2.50
C SER A 56 -12.33 -4.14 -3.01
N ASP A 57 -11.50 -3.12 -2.85
CA ASP A 57 -10.09 -3.17 -3.29
C ASP A 57 -9.29 -4.15 -2.40
N GLY A 58 -9.46 -4.08 -1.07
CA GLY A 58 -8.89 -5.06 -0.16
C GLY A 58 -9.46 -6.47 -0.35
N ALA A 59 -10.77 -6.58 -0.59
CA ALA A 59 -11.43 -7.87 -0.80
C ALA A 59 -11.03 -8.55 -2.11
N ILE A 60 -10.75 -7.77 -3.18
CA ILE A 60 -10.33 -8.37 -4.46
C ILE A 60 -8.94 -8.97 -4.36
N ASN A 61 -8.04 -8.37 -3.57
CA ASN A 61 -6.73 -8.95 -3.30
C ASN A 61 -6.85 -10.30 -2.58
N GLU A 62 -7.81 -10.44 -1.67
CA GLU A 62 -8.13 -11.72 -1.01
C GLU A 62 -8.67 -12.76 -2.01
N LEU A 63 -9.56 -12.39 -2.94
CA LEU A 63 -10.07 -13.29 -3.97
C LEU A 63 -8.96 -13.75 -4.93
N GLN A 64 -8.09 -12.85 -5.36
CA GLN A 64 -6.94 -13.19 -6.19
C GLN A 64 -5.96 -14.11 -5.44
N ALA A 65 -5.70 -13.82 -4.17
CA ALA A 65 -4.86 -14.63 -3.30
C ALA A 65 -5.45 -16.02 -3.07
N TRP A 66 -6.77 -16.11 -2.90
CA TRP A 66 -7.50 -17.36 -2.77
C TRP A 66 -7.38 -18.21 -4.03
N ASP A 67 -7.52 -17.61 -5.20
CA ASP A 67 -7.37 -18.26 -6.49
C ASP A 67 -5.93 -18.76 -6.71
N LEU A 68 -4.94 -17.95 -6.30
CA LEU A 68 -3.53 -18.33 -6.31
C LEU A 68 -3.26 -19.56 -5.44
N LEU A 69 -3.86 -19.66 -4.23
CA LEU A 69 -3.76 -20.83 -3.35
C LEU A 69 -4.38 -22.11 -3.96
N HIS A 70 -5.37 -21.96 -4.85
CA HIS A 70 -5.99 -23.06 -5.56
C HIS A 70 -5.28 -23.42 -6.88
N GLY A 71 -4.04 -22.93 -7.07
CA GLY A 71 -3.16 -23.33 -8.16
C GLY A 71 -3.16 -22.40 -9.37
N ASN A 72 -3.99 -21.35 -9.38
CA ASN A 72 -3.98 -20.35 -10.44
C ASN A 72 -2.87 -19.32 -10.23
N VAL A 73 -1.61 -19.78 -10.19
CA VAL A 73 -0.43 -18.94 -9.89
C VAL A 73 -0.29 -17.77 -10.86
N LEU A 74 -0.66 -17.92 -12.11
CA LEU A 74 -0.60 -16.84 -13.10
C LEU A 74 -1.87 -16.00 -13.16
N LEU A 75 -2.83 -16.20 -12.26
CA LEU A 75 -4.14 -15.55 -12.27
C LEU A 75 -4.78 -15.59 -13.67
N ARG A 76 -4.78 -16.77 -14.29
CA ARG A 76 -5.34 -16.98 -15.62
C ARG A 76 -6.81 -16.59 -15.61
N GLY A 77 -7.24 -15.92 -16.65
CA GLY A 77 -8.60 -15.41 -16.75
C GLY A 77 -8.78 -14.02 -16.16
N TRP A 78 -8.02 -13.61 -15.17
CA TRP A 78 -8.20 -12.33 -14.51
C TRP A 78 -7.92 -11.12 -15.41
N GLN A 79 -8.83 -10.16 -15.38
CA GLN A 79 -8.63 -8.80 -15.83
C GLN A 79 -8.42 -7.93 -14.60
N ILE A 80 -7.19 -7.46 -14.38
CA ILE A 80 -6.82 -6.70 -13.18
C ILE A 80 -6.61 -5.21 -13.49
N ALA A 81 -6.45 -4.39 -12.45
CA ALA A 81 -6.09 -2.99 -12.56
C ALA A 81 -4.65 -2.82 -13.07
N ASP A 82 -4.20 -1.59 -13.22
CA ASP A 82 -2.83 -1.23 -13.58
C ASP A 82 -1.81 -1.54 -12.48
N ALA A 83 -2.23 -1.60 -11.21
CA ALA A 83 -1.49 -2.16 -10.09
C ALA A 83 -2.00 -3.57 -9.76
N ASN A 84 -1.10 -4.55 -9.68
CA ASN A 84 -1.46 -5.96 -9.47
C ASN A 84 -0.94 -6.54 -8.15
N PHE A 85 -0.08 -5.82 -7.45
CA PHE A 85 0.48 -6.17 -6.13
C PHE A 85 1.09 -7.57 -5.99
N TYR A 86 1.49 -8.18 -7.10
CA TYR A 86 1.79 -9.61 -7.25
C TYR A 86 2.95 -10.10 -6.39
N PHE A 87 4.00 -9.30 -6.20
CA PHE A 87 5.22 -9.77 -5.53
C PHE A 87 5.31 -9.43 -4.04
N PHE A 88 4.32 -8.74 -3.46
CA PHE A 88 4.34 -8.45 -2.03
C PHE A 88 2.96 -8.62 -1.36
N GLU A 89 1.98 -7.79 -1.70
CA GLU A 89 0.67 -7.81 -1.04
C GLU A 89 -0.09 -9.10 -1.35
N LEU A 90 -0.10 -9.55 -2.60
CA LEU A 90 -0.82 -10.74 -2.99
C LEU A 90 -0.29 -12.02 -2.32
N PRO A 91 1.03 -12.32 -2.28
CA PRO A 91 1.56 -13.42 -1.48
C PRO A 91 1.26 -13.30 0.02
N LEU A 92 1.21 -12.07 0.55
CA LEU A 92 0.90 -11.85 1.95
C LEU A 92 -0.58 -12.17 2.24
N ASN A 93 -1.50 -11.73 1.39
CA ASN A 93 -2.91 -12.12 1.44
C ASN A 93 -3.06 -13.64 1.28
N ALA A 94 -2.30 -14.29 0.40
CA ALA A 94 -2.33 -15.75 0.26
C ALA A 94 -1.88 -16.47 1.55
N ILE A 95 -0.84 -16.00 2.20
CA ILE A 95 -0.39 -16.57 3.48
C ILE A 95 -1.47 -16.40 4.55
N THR A 96 -2.09 -15.22 4.66
CA THR A 96 -3.13 -14.97 5.67
C THR A 96 -4.40 -15.75 5.37
N ALA A 97 -4.82 -15.84 4.11
CA ALA A 97 -5.94 -16.66 3.68
C ALA A 97 -5.69 -18.17 3.91
N ALA A 98 -4.46 -18.66 3.71
CA ALA A 98 -4.10 -20.05 4.01
C ALA A 98 -4.22 -20.39 5.51
N VAL A 99 -3.95 -19.40 6.38
CA VAL A 99 -3.99 -19.60 7.84
C VAL A 99 -5.41 -19.41 8.41
N PHE A 100 -6.12 -18.38 7.94
CA PHE A 100 -7.39 -17.94 8.53
C PHE A 100 -8.62 -18.24 7.68
N GLY A 101 -8.43 -18.78 6.47
CA GLY A 101 -9.48 -18.91 5.46
C GLY A 101 -9.77 -17.59 4.73
N LEU A 102 -10.51 -17.69 3.61
CA LEU A 102 -10.99 -16.53 2.88
C LEU A 102 -11.96 -15.72 3.76
N GLY A 103 -11.66 -14.46 4.03
CA GLY A 103 -12.50 -13.64 4.88
C GLY A 103 -11.89 -12.31 5.31
N ASN A 104 -12.73 -11.44 5.87
CA ASN A 104 -12.31 -10.10 6.30
C ASN A 104 -11.16 -10.13 7.32
N PHE A 105 -11.11 -11.13 8.21
CA PHE A 105 -10.03 -11.21 9.20
C PHE A 105 -8.67 -11.42 8.55
N ALA A 106 -8.58 -12.29 7.53
CA ALA A 106 -7.36 -12.50 6.76
C ALA A 106 -6.90 -11.20 6.09
N ALA A 107 -7.82 -10.44 5.47
CA ALA A 107 -7.53 -9.14 4.87
C ALA A 107 -7.00 -8.12 5.89
N HIS A 108 -7.61 -8.02 7.07
CA HIS A 108 -7.12 -7.14 8.15
C HIS A 108 -5.71 -7.52 8.62
N VAL A 109 -5.42 -8.82 8.74
CA VAL A 109 -4.08 -9.31 9.11
C VAL A 109 -3.07 -8.96 8.03
N ALA A 110 -3.39 -9.18 6.74
CA ALA A 110 -2.53 -8.84 5.62
C ALA A 110 -2.22 -7.34 5.56
N SER A 111 -3.24 -6.48 5.72
CA SER A 111 -3.08 -5.01 5.76
C SER A 111 -2.20 -4.56 6.92
N ALA A 112 -2.40 -5.12 8.12
CA ALA A 112 -1.59 -4.81 9.30
C ALA A 112 -0.12 -5.25 9.13
N LEU A 113 0.13 -6.40 8.51
CA LEU A 113 1.47 -6.89 8.18
C LEU A 113 2.14 -6.01 7.11
N THR A 114 1.42 -5.65 6.06
CA THR A 114 1.92 -4.73 5.02
C THR A 114 2.42 -3.43 5.65
N TYR A 115 1.61 -2.82 6.51
CA TYR A 115 1.99 -1.57 7.16
C TYR A 115 3.12 -1.75 8.17
N LEU A 116 3.19 -2.90 8.84
CA LEU A 116 4.33 -3.25 9.70
C LEU A 116 5.63 -3.33 8.91
N PHE A 117 5.65 -3.99 7.74
CA PHE A 117 6.84 -4.06 6.89
C PHE A 117 7.31 -2.67 6.47
N VAL A 118 6.39 -1.80 6.07
CA VAL A 118 6.70 -0.40 5.75
C VAL A 118 7.32 0.31 6.95
N ALA A 119 6.73 0.17 8.15
CA ALA A 119 7.24 0.78 9.37
C ALA A 119 8.65 0.27 9.74
N VAL A 120 8.87 -1.03 9.67
CA VAL A 120 10.18 -1.64 9.96
C VAL A 120 11.26 -1.15 9.00
N LEU A 121 10.97 -1.09 7.70
CA LEU A 121 11.92 -0.59 6.70
C LEU A 121 12.19 0.91 6.86
N ALA A 122 11.16 1.72 7.13
CA ALA A 122 11.31 3.14 7.39
C ALA A 122 12.18 3.40 8.63
N VAL A 123 11.92 2.68 9.74
CA VAL A 123 12.75 2.77 10.94
C VAL A 123 14.17 2.30 10.65
N ALA A 124 14.36 1.15 9.97
CA ALA A 124 15.68 0.63 9.63
C ALA A 124 16.51 1.64 8.82
N LEU A 125 15.86 2.35 7.88
CA LEU A 125 16.52 3.38 7.07
C LEU A 125 16.80 4.66 7.89
N ALA A 126 15.87 5.09 8.74
CA ALA A 126 16.04 6.28 9.58
C ALA A 126 17.18 6.15 10.57
N VAL A 127 17.36 4.97 11.17
CA VAL A 127 18.39 4.76 12.21
C VAL A 127 19.78 4.49 11.64
N THR A 128 19.93 4.29 10.34
CA THR A 128 21.23 4.10 9.71
C THR A 128 22.15 5.29 10.03
N GLY A 129 23.39 4.99 10.48
CA GLY A 129 24.37 6.01 10.87
C GLY A 129 24.15 6.64 12.25
N SER A 130 23.04 6.37 12.96
CA SER A 130 22.80 6.88 14.32
C SER A 130 23.25 5.92 15.41
N ARG A 131 23.51 6.42 16.61
CA ARG A 131 23.99 5.64 17.77
C ARG A 131 23.29 6.08 19.06
N GLY A 132 23.22 5.14 20.02
CA GLY A 132 22.68 5.40 21.36
C GLY A 132 21.27 5.98 21.36
N THR A 133 21.01 7.00 22.15
CA THR A 133 19.72 7.68 22.29
C THR A 133 19.17 8.23 20.98
N ALA A 134 20.04 8.71 20.08
CA ALA A 134 19.61 9.22 18.77
C ALA A 134 18.87 8.15 17.94
N ARG A 135 19.27 6.88 18.06
CA ARG A 135 18.57 5.76 17.39
C ARG A 135 17.14 5.61 17.91
N ALA A 136 16.96 5.60 19.22
CA ALA A 136 15.63 5.47 19.85
C ALA A 136 14.72 6.65 19.47
N VAL A 137 15.26 7.88 19.49
CA VAL A 137 14.50 9.08 19.12
C VAL A 137 14.09 9.05 17.66
N ARG A 138 14.99 8.65 16.74
CA ARG A 138 14.63 8.48 15.33
C ARG A 138 13.54 7.42 15.11
N CYS A 139 13.63 6.30 15.82
CA CYS A 139 12.55 5.30 15.81
C CYS A 139 11.21 5.92 16.22
N ALA A 140 11.19 6.64 17.34
CA ALA A 140 9.98 7.27 17.85
C ALA A 140 9.39 8.27 16.85
N VAL A 141 10.21 9.14 16.25
CA VAL A 141 9.74 10.12 15.24
C VAL A 141 9.13 9.41 14.03
N VAL A 142 9.78 8.36 13.49
CA VAL A 142 9.23 7.61 12.36
C VAL A 142 7.88 6.99 12.71
N ILE A 143 7.79 6.30 13.85
CA ILE A 143 6.55 5.64 14.27
C ILE A 143 5.44 6.68 14.52
N MET A 144 5.75 7.83 15.09
CA MET A 144 4.77 8.91 15.29
C MET A 144 4.23 9.44 13.95
N VAL A 145 5.10 9.69 12.96
CA VAL A 145 4.64 10.15 11.64
C VAL A 145 3.79 9.09 10.96
N LEU A 146 4.19 7.81 11.02
CA LEU A 146 3.41 6.70 10.48
C LEU A 146 2.10 6.45 11.25
N ALA A 147 2.02 6.85 12.51
CA ALA A 147 0.80 6.74 13.29
C ALA A 147 -0.22 7.85 12.97
N ALA A 148 0.19 8.94 12.36
CA ALA A 148 -0.68 10.10 12.10
C ALA A 148 -1.95 9.75 11.27
N PRO A 149 -1.89 8.98 10.17
CA PRO A 149 -3.09 8.60 9.42
C PRO A 149 -4.04 7.69 10.22
N LEU A 150 -3.57 6.99 11.24
CA LEU A 150 -4.40 6.07 12.04
C LEU A 150 -5.42 6.80 12.94
N LEU A 151 -5.25 8.10 13.12
CA LEU A 151 -6.08 8.90 14.03
C LEU A 151 -7.44 9.25 13.44
N THR A 152 -7.57 9.31 12.14
CA THR A 152 -8.84 9.63 11.44
C THR A 152 -9.28 8.46 10.58
N THR A 153 -10.57 8.20 10.50
CA THR A 153 -11.12 7.11 9.67
C THR A 153 -10.84 7.32 8.19
N ALA A 154 -10.87 8.56 7.71
CA ALA A 154 -10.60 8.86 6.31
C ALA A 154 -9.16 8.56 5.89
N SER A 155 -8.19 8.84 6.76
CA SER A 155 -6.76 8.60 6.49
C SER A 155 -6.35 7.16 6.78
N LEU A 156 -6.98 6.53 7.79
CA LEU A 156 -6.79 5.13 8.13
C LEU A 156 -7.04 4.21 6.93
N ARG A 157 -8.05 4.52 6.12
CA ARG A 157 -8.40 3.76 4.92
C ARG A 157 -7.22 3.61 3.96
N LEU A 158 -6.42 4.65 3.78
CA LEU A 158 -5.28 4.67 2.86
C LEU A 158 -4.13 3.73 3.25
N VAL A 159 -4.07 3.29 4.51
CA VAL A 159 -2.92 2.52 5.02
C VAL A 159 -3.30 1.16 5.63
N LEU A 160 -4.55 0.96 6.09
CA LEU A 160 -4.98 -0.26 6.77
C LEU A 160 -6.32 -0.84 6.31
N GLU A 161 -7.11 -0.13 5.51
CA GLU A 161 -8.37 -0.64 4.96
C GLU A 161 -8.22 -0.99 3.48
N GLU A 162 -7.57 -0.10 2.74
CA GLU A 162 -7.21 -0.25 1.35
C GLU A 162 -5.69 -0.10 1.26
N PRO A 163 -4.89 -1.16 1.41
CA PRO A 163 -3.43 -1.03 1.36
C PRO A 163 -2.93 -0.76 -0.06
N ASP A 164 -3.64 0.09 -0.77
CA ASP A 164 -3.38 0.50 -2.14
C ASP A 164 -2.13 1.40 -2.18
N HIS A 165 -1.13 1.02 -2.95
CA HIS A 165 0.18 1.67 -3.09
C HIS A 165 1.04 1.79 -1.81
N ILE A 166 0.52 1.57 -0.59
CA ILE A 166 1.35 1.67 0.63
C ILE A 166 2.40 0.54 0.68
N GLY A 167 2.04 -0.66 0.24
CA GLY A 167 2.94 -1.80 0.17
C GLY A 167 4.05 -1.62 -0.88
N THR A 168 3.82 -0.83 -1.92
CA THR A 168 4.84 -0.41 -2.88
C THR A 168 6.04 0.25 -2.20
N SER A 169 5.81 0.91 -1.05
CA SER A 169 6.89 1.46 -0.22
C SER A 169 7.90 0.42 0.26
N VAL A 170 7.53 -0.86 0.32
CA VAL A 170 8.45 -1.95 0.71
C VAL A 170 9.56 -2.11 -0.32
N PHE A 171 9.22 -2.10 -1.62
CA PHE A 171 10.21 -2.16 -2.69
C PHE A 171 11.09 -0.91 -2.71
N ILE A 172 10.50 0.26 -2.51
CA ILE A 172 11.20 1.56 -2.56
C ILE A 172 12.16 1.69 -1.38
N LEU A 173 11.66 1.54 -0.15
CA LEU A 173 12.48 1.65 1.06
C LEU A 173 13.51 0.52 1.15
N GLY A 174 13.15 -0.71 0.72
CA GLY A 174 14.06 -1.85 0.64
C GLY A 174 15.22 -1.60 -0.31
N SER A 175 14.93 -1.03 -1.50
CA SER A 175 15.95 -0.61 -2.47
C SER A 175 16.87 0.46 -1.89
N PHE A 176 16.32 1.47 -1.24
CA PHE A 176 17.10 2.55 -0.65
C PHE A 176 17.94 2.08 0.54
N LEU A 177 17.41 1.18 1.36
CA LEU A 177 18.15 0.55 2.47
C LEU A 177 19.31 -0.31 1.96
N LEU A 178 19.08 -1.09 0.89
CA LEU A 178 20.12 -1.88 0.23
C LEU A 178 21.27 -0.96 -0.27
N ILE A 179 20.91 0.10 -0.98
CA ILE A 179 21.87 1.08 -1.52
C ILE A 179 22.63 1.79 -0.38
N ASP A 180 21.95 2.16 0.69
CA ASP A 180 22.55 2.89 1.82
C ASP A 180 23.54 2.01 2.60
N ARG A 181 23.22 0.72 2.79
CA ARG A 181 24.02 -0.20 3.62
C ARG A 181 25.17 -0.88 2.89
N VAL A 182 24.99 -1.23 1.63
CA VAL A 182 25.96 -2.06 0.89
C VAL A 182 26.20 -1.59 -0.55
N PRO A 183 26.52 -0.31 -0.77
CA PRO A 183 26.53 0.27 -2.12
C PRO A 183 27.61 -0.30 -3.05
N ALA A 184 28.71 -0.79 -2.48
CA ALA A 184 29.90 -1.19 -3.25
C ALA A 184 30.06 -2.70 -3.42
N ARG A 185 29.12 -3.52 -2.93
CA ARG A 185 29.22 -4.98 -3.09
C ARG A 185 28.77 -5.40 -4.48
N ARG A 186 29.44 -6.41 -5.06
CA ARG A 186 29.20 -6.91 -6.43
C ARG A 186 27.76 -7.34 -6.71
N PHE A 187 27.04 -7.81 -5.69
CA PHE A 187 25.65 -8.27 -5.82
C PHE A 187 24.61 -7.13 -5.63
N THR A 188 25.00 -5.95 -5.18
CA THR A 188 24.06 -4.87 -4.86
C THR A 188 23.30 -4.40 -6.10
N ALA A 189 23.97 -4.20 -7.23
CA ALA A 189 23.33 -3.78 -8.46
C ALA A 189 22.36 -4.85 -9.03
N PRO A 190 22.72 -6.15 -9.14
CA PRO A 190 21.78 -7.18 -9.56
C PRO A 190 20.56 -7.32 -8.64
N VAL A 191 20.76 -7.30 -7.31
CA VAL A 191 19.66 -7.38 -6.34
C VAL A 191 18.77 -6.15 -6.43
N LEU A 192 19.34 -4.95 -6.58
CA LEU A 192 18.57 -3.73 -6.83
C LEU A 192 17.73 -3.83 -8.10
N CYS A 193 18.31 -4.29 -9.19
CA CYS A 193 17.61 -4.51 -10.45
C CYS A 193 16.42 -5.46 -10.26
N LEU A 194 16.60 -6.56 -9.54
CA LEU A 194 15.54 -7.53 -9.24
C LEU A 194 14.43 -6.91 -8.39
N ILE A 195 14.77 -6.21 -7.29
CA ILE A 195 13.77 -5.56 -6.41
C ILE A 195 12.97 -4.52 -7.21
N LEU A 196 13.63 -3.67 -8.00
CA LEU A 196 12.96 -2.66 -8.80
C LEU A 196 12.13 -3.29 -9.92
N MET A 197 12.58 -4.37 -10.56
CA MET A 197 11.82 -5.11 -11.56
C MET A 197 10.53 -5.70 -10.96
N MET A 198 10.64 -6.40 -9.84
CA MET A 198 9.48 -6.98 -9.13
C MET A 198 8.52 -5.89 -8.65
N GLY A 199 9.04 -4.80 -8.10
CA GLY A 199 8.23 -3.66 -7.68
C GLY A 199 7.48 -3.01 -8.85
N GLN A 200 8.15 -2.75 -9.99
CA GLN A 200 7.52 -2.17 -11.19
C GLN A 200 6.49 -3.10 -11.85
N PHE A 201 6.69 -4.41 -11.74
CA PHE A 201 5.71 -5.39 -12.19
C PHE A 201 4.46 -5.34 -11.32
N SER A 202 4.63 -5.21 -10.00
CA SER A 202 3.52 -5.17 -9.03
C SER A 202 2.78 -3.83 -9.03
N ASP A 203 3.53 -2.73 -9.16
CA ASP A 203 2.97 -1.37 -9.15
C ASP A 203 3.87 -0.41 -9.94
N MET A 204 3.27 0.25 -10.90
CA MET A 204 3.98 1.25 -11.73
C MET A 204 4.54 2.42 -10.94
N ALA A 205 4.07 2.71 -9.73
CA ALA A 205 4.60 3.77 -8.88
C ALA A 205 6.12 3.62 -8.66
N VAL A 206 6.64 2.41 -8.58
CA VAL A 206 8.09 2.16 -8.50
C VAL A 206 8.85 2.73 -9.71
N ARG A 207 8.24 2.68 -10.92
CA ARG A 207 8.87 3.16 -12.15
C ARG A 207 9.06 4.68 -12.16
N TYR A 208 8.09 5.45 -11.68
CA TYR A 208 8.18 6.90 -11.71
C TYR A 208 8.65 7.52 -10.38
N VAL A 209 8.78 6.71 -9.31
CA VAL A 209 9.28 7.17 -8.01
C VAL A 209 10.69 6.65 -7.73
N ALA A 210 10.90 5.33 -7.68
CA ALA A 210 12.17 4.75 -7.24
C ALA A 210 13.24 4.76 -8.34
N VAL A 211 12.87 4.44 -9.59
CA VAL A 211 13.84 4.42 -10.68
C VAL A 211 14.47 5.80 -10.90
N PRO A 212 13.71 6.91 -11.06
CA PRO A 212 14.33 8.22 -11.19
C PRO A 212 15.05 8.66 -9.90
N ALA A 213 14.59 8.25 -8.71
CA ALA A 213 15.31 8.54 -7.47
C ALA A 213 16.74 7.94 -7.49
N VAL A 214 16.88 6.67 -7.91
CA VAL A 214 18.20 6.03 -8.04
C VAL A 214 19.02 6.67 -9.17
N VAL A 215 18.41 6.89 -10.33
CA VAL A 215 19.12 7.47 -11.49
C VAL A 215 19.63 8.87 -11.18
N LEU A 216 18.80 9.74 -10.60
CA LEU A 216 19.18 11.13 -10.35
C LEU A 216 20.14 11.27 -9.15
N ALA A 217 19.87 10.59 -8.02
CA ALA A 217 20.72 10.71 -6.85
C ALA A 217 22.08 10.02 -7.06
N CYS A 218 22.11 8.79 -7.57
CA CYS A 218 23.37 8.09 -7.83
C CYS A 218 24.10 8.69 -9.06
N GLY A 219 23.37 9.12 -10.10
CA GLY A 219 23.92 9.85 -11.24
C GLY A 219 24.64 11.14 -10.81
N TYR A 220 24.00 11.97 -10.00
CA TYR A 220 24.61 13.16 -9.40
C TYR A 220 25.91 12.83 -8.65
N ARG A 221 25.89 11.77 -7.82
CA ARG A 221 27.08 11.36 -7.05
C ARG A 221 28.21 10.87 -7.96
N ALA A 222 27.90 10.12 -9.01
CA ALA A 222 28.87 9.64 -9.98
C ALA A 222 29.52 10.83 -10.74
N THR A 223 28.74 11.83 -11.15
CA THR A 223 29.23 13.03 -11.85
C THR A 223 30.11 13.89 -10.95
N VAL A 224 29.68 14.14 -9.70
CA VAL A 224 30.50 14.91 -8.72
C VAL A 224 31.82 14.19 -8.40
N ALA A 225 31.79 12.85 -8.29
CA ALA A 225 33.01 12.06 -8.07
C ALA A 225 33.90 11.95 -9.31
N ARG A 226 33.44 12.40 -10.50
CA ARG A 226 34.11 12.27 -11.80
C ARG A 226 34.61 10.85 -12.11
N ARG A 227 33.87 9.84 -11.68
CA ARG A 227 34.22 8.41 -11.82
C ARG A 227 33.13 7.68 -12.57
N LEU A 228 33.34 7.45 -13.87
CA LEU A 228 32.40 6.67 -14.72
C LEU A 228 32.31 5.19 -14.31
N ARG A 229 33.38 4.64 -13.72
CA ARG A 229 33.41 3.27 -13.16
C ARG A 229 33.29 3.32 -11.64
N SER A 230 32.08 3.65 -11.13
CA SER A 230 31.79 3.75 -9.70
C SER A 230 30.64 2.80 -9.33
N PRO A 231 30.48 2.44 -8.05
CA PRO A 231 29.29 1.73 -7.59
C PRO A 231 27.98 2.48 -7.95
N ASP A 232 28.00 3.81 -7.89
CA ASP A 232 26.82 4.63 -8.21
C ASP A 232 26.42 4.49 -9.69
N THR A 233 27.37 4.39 -10.62
CA THR A 233 27.09 4.14 -12.04
C THR A 233 26.46 2.76 -12.27
N ALA A 234 26.93 1.73 -11.55
CA ALA A 234 26.33 0.40 -11.62
C ALA A 234 24.89 0.38 -11.09
N LEU A 235 24.60 1.16 -10.04
CA LEU A 235 23.24 1.31 -9.51
C LEU A 235 22.31 2.02 -10.51
N VAL A 236 22.81 3.07 -11.20
CA VAL A 236 22.08 3.74 -12.29
C VAL A 236 21.75 2.76 -13.41
N ALA A 237 22.74 1.98 -13.86
CA ALA A 237 22.55 0.98 -14.91
C ALA A 237 21.53 -0.10 -14.48
N ALA A 238 21.59 -0.56 -13.22
CA ALA A 238 20.65 -1.53 -12.67
C ALA A 238 19.21 -0.99 -12.62
N ALA A 239 19.05 0.26 -12.20
CA ALA A 239 17.73 0.91 -12.18
C ALA A 239 17.18 1.09 -13.60
N ALA A 240 18.00 1.51 -14.56
CA ALA A 240 17.57 1.63 -15.96
C ALA A 240 17.21 0.27 -16.57
N ALA A 241 18.02 -0.78 -16.33
CA ALA A 241 17.76 -2.12 -16.84
C ALA A 241 16.50 -2.77 -16.23
N SER A 242 16.11 -2.41 -15.01
CA SER A 242 14.91 -2.96 -14.37
C SER A 242 13.62 -2.62 -15.15
N VAL A 243 13.59 -1.51 -15.90
CA VAL A 243 12.40 -1.08 -16.65
C VAL A 243 12.05 -2.04 -17.78
N PRO A 244 12.95 -2.31 -18.78
CA PRO A 244 12.64 -3.25 -19.84
C PRO A 244 12.45 -4.68 -19.31
N LEU A 245 13.10 -5.07 -18.21
CA LEU A 245 12.92 -6.38 -17.60
C LEU A 245 11.52 -6.53 -16.99
N ALA A 246 11.00 -5.50 -16.31
CA ALA A 246 9.63 -5.51 -15.79
C ALA A 246 8.60 -5.60 -16.94
N MET A 247 8.81 -4.85 -18.01
CA MET A 247 7.96 -4.92 -19.22
C MET A 247 8.00 -6.30 -19.88
N ALA A 248 9.19 -6.90 -19.98
CA ALA A 248 9.36 -8.25 -20.51
C ALA A 248 8.67 -9.31 -19.65
N LEU A 249 8.76 -9.17 -18.32
CA LEU A 249 8.07 -10.05 -17.38
C LEU A 249 6.54 -9.94 -17.54
N SER A 250 6.00 -8.74 -17.64
CA SER A 250 4.55 -8.53 -17.89
C SER A 250 4.11 -9.16 -19.22
N ALA A 251 4.86 -8.95 -20.28
CA ALA A 251 4.60 -9.55 -21.58
C ALA A 251 4.70 -11.09 -21.54
N MET A 252 5.63 -11.63 -20.77
CA MET A 252 5.78 -13.08 -20.57
C MET A 252 4.56 -13.67 -19.86
N VAL A 253 4.09 -13.05 -18.78
CA VAL A 253 2.89 -13.51 -18.05
C VAL A 253 1.68 -13.57 -18.99
N VAL A 254 1.44 -12.53 -19.77
CA VAL A 254 0.34 -12.50 -20.75
C VAL A 254 0.50 -13.60 -21.80
N ARG A 255 1.73 -13.82 -22.35
CA ARG A 255 2.02 -14.89 -23.33
C ARG A 255 1.79 -16.29 -22.76
N LEU A 256 2.05 -16.49 -21.48
CA LEU A 256 1.79 -17.76 -20.78
C LEU A 256 0.31 -17.95 -20.41
N GLY A 257 -0.57 -17.04 -20.85
CA GLY A 257 -2.00 -17.08 -20.57
C GLY A 257 -2.38 -16.60 -19.18
N GLY A 258 -1.49 -15.90 -18.50
CA GLY A 258 -1.75 -15.28 -17.19
C GLY A 258 -2.69 -14.08 -17.29
N PHE A 259 -2.80 -13.35 -16.17
CA PHE A 259 -3.65 -12.17 -16.09
C PHE A 259 -3.30 -11.09 -17.13
N THR A 260 -4.28 -10.25 -17.42
CA THR A 260 -4.07 -9.01 -18.18
C THR A 260 -4.35 -7.81 -17.30
N ALA A 261 -3.42 -6.86 -17.27
CA ALA A 261 -3.59 -5.60 -16.58
C ALA A 261 -4.18 -4.54 -17.52
N LEU A 262 -4.98 -3.63 -16.97
CA LEU A 262 -5.40 -2.44 -17.71
C LEU A 262 -4.18 -1.57 -18.03
N ALA A 263 -4.28 -0.82 -19.12
CA ALA A 263 -3.36 0.29 -19.36
C ALA A 263 -3.54 1.34 -18.23
N PRO A 264 -2.47 2.03 -17.84
CA PRO A 264 -2.59 3.10 -16.85
C PRO A 264 -3.65 4.12 -17.28
N TRP A 265 -4.58 4.38 -16.38
CA TRP A 265 -5.64 5.35 -16.63
C TRP A 265 -5.16 6.81 -16.54
N ALA A 266 -4.05 7.03 -15.81
CA ALA A 266 -3.46 8.34 -15.62
C ALA A 266 -2.61 8.75 -16.83
N HIS A 267 -2.86 9.93 -17.35
CA HIS A 267 -2.14 10.53 -18.48
C HIS A 267 -1.58 11.89 -18.06
N VAL A 268 -0.65 12.43 -18.87
CA VAL A 268 -0.18 13.81 -18.67
C VAL A 268 -1.35 14.76 -18.92
N ALA A 269 -1.68 15.54 -17.90
CA ALA A 269 -2.76 16.50 -17.95
C ALA A 269 -2.33 17.79 -18.69
N PRO A 270 -3.26 18.52 -19.32
CA PRO A 270 -2.96 19.81 -19.91
C PRO A 270 -2.33 20.77 -18.88
N ALA A 271 -1.27 21.47 -19.26
CA ALA A 271 -0.49 22.33 -18.35
C ALA A 271 -1.34 23.39 -17.64
N GLY A 272 -2.39 23.89 -18.30
CA GLY A 272 -3.34 24.84 -17.68
C GLY A 272 -4.10 24.30 -16.48
N THR A 273 -4.14 22.98 -16.26
CA THR A 273 -4.79 22.36 -15.09
C THR A 273 -3.86 22.19 -13.89
N TRP A 274 -2.54 22.27 -14.07
CA TRP A 274 -1.54 22.00 -13.05
C TRP A 274 -1.68 22.88 -11.79
N PRO A 275 -2.01 24.19 -11.86
CA PRO A 275 -2.24 25.00 -10.64
C PRO A 275 -3.36 24.44 -9.76
N ARG A 276 -4.45 23.94 -10.37
CA ARG A 276 -5.52 23.26 -9.64
C ARG A 276 -5.03 21.93 -9.05
N HIS A 277 -4.21 21.17 -9.78
CA HIS A 277 -3.65 19.90 -9.31
C HIS A 277 -2.73 20.10 -8.10
N VAL A 278 -2.00 21.23 -8.01
CA VAL A 278 -1.21 21.57 -6.82
C VAL A 278 -2.11 21.65 -5.57
N ALA A 279 -3.24 22.36 -5.67
CA ALA A 279 -4.18 22.46 -4.55
C ALA A 279 -4.77 21.10 -4.16
N VAL A 280 -5.20 20.31 -5.14
CA VAL A 280 -5.71 18.94 -4.91
C VAL A 280 -4.64 18.04 -4.30
N THR A 281 -3.41 18.10 -4.78
CA THR A 281 -2.27 17.33 -4.23
C THR A 281 -2.01 17.73 -2.78
N TRP A 282 -2.09 19.01 -2.46
CA TRP A 282 -1.97 19.50 -1.08
C TRP A 282 -3.05 18.94 -0.16
N ASP A 283 -4.31 18.93 -0.61
CA ASP A 283 -5.43 18.37 0.16
C ASP A 283 -5.27 16.84 0.35
N ASN A 284 -4.82 16.13 -0.69
CA ASN A 284 -4.50 14.71 -0.61
C ASN A 284 -3.32 14.43 0.36
N LEU A 285 -2.29 15.28 0.39
CA LEU A 285 -1.22 15.18 1.39
C LEU A 285 -1.75 15.38 2.81
N ARG A 286 -2.60 16.37 3.02
CA ARG A 286 -3.25 16.58 4.33
C ARG A 286 -4.05 15.35 4.74
N LEU A 287 -4.80 14.77 3.81
CA LEU A 287 -5.52 13.53 4.04
C LEU A 287 -4.57 12.39 4.39
N LEU A 288 -3.50 12.19 3.62
CA LEU A 288 -2.52 11.13 3.85
C LEU A 288 -1.85 11.21 5.23
N PHE A 289 -1.55 12.42 5.72
CA PHE A 289 -0.94 12.63 7.03
C PHE A 289 -1.97 12.78 8.17
N GLY A 290 -3.25 12.56 7.94
CA GLY A 290 -4.28 12.72 8.97
C GLY A 290 -4.54 14.17 9.37
N ALA A 291 -4.03 15.14 8.62
CA ALA A 291 -4.23 16.58 8.83
C ALA A 291 -5.58 17.04 8.24
N VAL A 292 -6.65 16.34 8.59
CA VAL A 292 -8.02 16.67 8.19
C VAL A 292 -8.87 16.98 9.42
N HIS A 293 -9.66 18.04 9.32
CA HIS A 293 -10.51 18.46 10.42
C HIS A 293 -11.74 17.55 10.52
N VAL A 294 -11.85 16.87 11.67
CA VAL A 294 -13.06 16.13 12.03
C VAL A 294 -13.86 17.01 13.00
N SER A 295 -14.95 17.62 12.50
CA SER A 295 -15.77 18.54 13.28
C SER A 295 -16.42 17.86 14.49
N GLY A 296 -16.53 18.59 15.60
CA GLY A 296 -17.38 18.25 16.73
C GLY A 296 -16.74 17.51 17.90
N THR A 297 -15.46 17.10 17.84
CA THR A 297 -14.80 16.42 18.97
C THR A 297 -13.45 17.00 19.32
N LYS A 298 -13.11 17.08 20.63
CA LYS A 298 -11.79 17.47 21.10
C LYS A 298 -10.69 16.56 20.51
N MET A 299 -10.97 15.27 20.34
CA MET A 299 -10.06 14.30 19.72
C MET A 299 -9.81 14.60 18.26
N GLY A 300 -10.82 15.10 17.52
CA GLY A 300 -10.65 15.54 16.14
C GLY A 300 -9.66 16.71 15.99
N VAL A 301 -9.71 17.68 16.90
CA VAL A 301 -8.76 18.80 16.91
C VAL A 301 -7.34 18.36 17.23
N LEU A 302 -7.16 17.48 18.23
CA LEU A 302 -5.84 16.93 18.59
C LEU A 302 -5.27 16.08 17.45
N GLY A 303 -6.08 15.23 16.82
CA GLY A 303 -5.67 14.43 15.68
C GLY A 303 -5.24 15.28 14.49
N PHE A 304 -6.02 16.32 14.18
CA PHE A 304 -5.67 17.30 13.14
C PHE A 304 -4.34 18.00 13.43
N ALA A 305 -4.17 18.53 14.65
CA ALA A 305 -2.95 19.25 15.04
C ALA A 305 -1.73 18.31 14.97
N PHE A 306 -1.87 17.06 15.41
CA PHE A 306 -0.82 16.07 15.34
C PHE A 306 -0.48 15.69 13.89
N GLY A 307 -1.48 15.42 13.05
CA GLY A 307 -1.28 15.13 11.62
C GLY A 307 -0.60 16.28 10.88
N LEU A 308 -1.03 17.52 11.17
CA LEU A 308 -0.41 18.72 10.60
C LEU A 308 1.06 18.86 11.06
N ALA A 309 1.35 18.62 12.33
CA ALA A 309 2.73 18.64 12.84
C ALA A 309 3.61 17.58 12.15
N CYS A 310 3.08 16.37 11.92
CA CYS A 310 3.78 15.31 11.18
C CYS A 310 4.03 15.69 9.71
N LEU A 311 3.05 16.30 9.04
CA LEU A 311 3.20 16.81 7.68
C LEU A 311 4.27 17.91 7.61
N LEU A 312 4.22 18.89 8.53
CA LEU A 312 5.21 19.95 8.60
C LEU A 312 6.62 19.42 8.91
N ALA A 313 6.74 18.40 9.75
CA ALA A 313 8.01 17.72 10.01
C ALA A 313 8.57 17.03 8.74
N ALA A 314 7.72 16.39 7.93
CA ALA A 314 8.12 15.79 6.66
C ALA A 314 8.55 16.87 5.63
N VAL A 315 7.80 17.97 5.52
CA VAL A 315 8.14 19.13 4.66
C VAL A 315 9.45 19.77 5.12
N PHE A 316 9.64 19.94 6.43
CA PHE A 316 10.91 20.43 6.99
C PHE A 316 12.07 19.49 6.63
N GLY A 317 11.88 18.17 6.78
CA GLY A 317 12.89 17.17 6.41
C GLY A 317 13.28 17.26 4.94
N LEU A 318 12.29 17.40 4.05
CA LEU A 318 12.52 17.61 2.62
C LEU A 318 13.33 18.89 2.35
N GLY A 319 12.88 20.03 2.88
CA GLY A 319 13.56 21.32 2.73
C GLY A 319 14.99 21.31 3.28
N TRP A 320 15.19 20.66 4.44
CA TRP A 320 16.52 20.49 5.04
C TRP A 320 17.49 19.76 4.11
N VAL A 321 17.05 18.69 3.45
CA VAL A 321 17.88 17.94 2.49
C VAL A 321 18.16 18.76 1.24
N VAL A 322 17.17 19.45 0.69
CA VAL A 322 17.33 20.33 -0.48
C VAL A 322 18.38 21.42 -0.22
N CYS A 323 18.27 22.13 0.91
CA CYS A 323 19.22 23.20 1.29
C CYS A 323 20.65 22.68 1.53
N ARG A 324 20.79 21.39 1.85
CA ARG A 324 22.09 20.76 2.15
C ARG A 324 22.48 19.67 1.15
N TRP A 325 21.91 19.69 -0.05
CA TRP A 325 22.03 18.64 -1.05
C TRP A 325 23.43 18.06 -1.24
N PRO A 326 24.51 18.86 -1.39
CA PRO A 326 25.86 18.31 -1.56
C PRO A 326 26.40 17.58 -0.33
N ARG A 327 25.87 17.89 0.86
CA ARG A 327 26.27 17.28 2.14
C ARG A 327 25.32 16.19 2.60
N ALA A 328 24.18 16.03 1.92
CA ALA A 328 23.18 15.03 2.25
C ALA A 328 23.73 13.61 2.02
N SER A 329 23.34 12.69 2.89
CA SER A 329 23.65 11.27 2.71
C SER A 329 22.96 10.70 1.46
N ARG A 330 23.43 9.57 0.96
CA ARG A 330 22.83 8.90 -0.18
C ARG A 330 21.34 8.59 0.06
N ALA A 331 21.00 8.06 1.23
CA ALA A 331 19.60 7.78 1.58
C ALA A 331 18.74 9.03 1.59
N GLU A 332 19.22 10.15 2.13
CA GLU A 332 18.49 11.41 2.13
C GLU A 332 18.25 11.94 0.71
N GLN A 333 19.24 11.86 -0.17
CA GLN A 333 19.09 12.24 -1.58
C GLN A 333 18.07 11.36 -2.30
N LEU A 334 18.12 10.03 -2.10
CA LEU A 334 17.15 9.09 -2.68
C LEU A 334 15.73 9.38 -2.24
N LEU A 335 15.51 9.56 -0.94
CA LEU A 335 14.19 9.87 -0.37
C LEU A 335 13.65 11.22 -0.84
N CYS A 336 14.52 12.23 -0.90
CA CYS A 336 14.17 13.56 -1.40
C CYS A 336 13.69 13.49 -2.86
N VAL A 337 14.46 12.85 -3.74
CA VAL A 337 14.07 12.71 -5.16
C VAL A 337 12.80 11.87 -5.30
N ALA A 338 12.64 10.80 -4.53
CA ALA A 338 11.42 9.98 -4.55
C ALA A 338 10.17 10.81 -4.22
N ILE A 339 10.22 11.63 -3.15
CA ILE A 339 9.11 12.53 -2.80
C ILE A 339 8.84 13.53 -3.92
N VAL A 340 9.87 14.17 -4.47
CA VAL A 340 9.73 15.16 -5.54
C VAL A 340 9.14 14.52 -6.81
N CYS A 341 9.61 13.33 -7.17
CA CYS A 341 9.07 12.60 -8.33
C CYS A 341 7.60 12.19 -8.13
N ASN A 342 7.22 11.72 -6.94
CA ASN A 342 5.83 11.35 -6.67
C ASN A 342 4.91 12.59 -6.67
N LEU A 343 5.33 13.69 -6.05
CA LEU A 343 4.60 14.97 -6.09
C LEU A 343 4.48 15.50 -7.54
N GLY A 344 5.58 15.46 -8.28
CA GLY A 344 5.60 15.87 -9.69
C GLY A 344 4.63 15.05 -10.53
N ALA A 345 4.66 13.72 -10.38
CA ALA A 345 3.74 12.83 -11.07
C ALA A 345 2.27 13.15 -10.73
N ALA A 346 1.95 13.37 -9.46
CA ALA A 346 0.61 13.75 -9.03
C ALA A 346 0.15 15.07 -9.66
N VAL A 347 1.01 16.11 -9.68
CA VAL A 347 0.65 17.43 -10.22
C VAL A 347 0.46 17.42 -11.73
N ILE A 348 1.33 16.70 -12.47
CA ILE A 348 1.30 16.71 -13.94
C ILE A 348 0.29 15.71 -14.53
N SER A 349 -0.28 14.81 -13.73
CA SER A 349 -1.15 13.74 -14.23
C SER A 349 -2.64 14.02 -14.02
N THR A 350 -3.46 13.31 -14.78
CA THR A 350 -4.92 13.28 -14.61
C THR A 350 -5.37 12.53 -13.34
N ALA A 351 -4.43 11.89 -12.62
CA ALA A 351 -4.66 11.25 -11.32
C ALA A 351 -4.92 12.26 -10.18
N ALA A 352 -4.60 13.54 -10.37
CA ALA A 352 -4.86 14.61 -9.40
C ALA A 352 -6.37 14.83 -9.21
N LYS A 353 -7.01 13.97 -8.42
CA LYS A 353 -8.44 14.05 -8.05
C LYS A 353 -8.57 14.12 -6.53
N PRO A 354 -9.60 14.82 -6.02
CA PRO A 354 -9.91 14.78 -4.59
C PRO A 354 -10.15 13.35 -4.12
N GLY A 355 -9.51 12.97 -3.02
CA GLY A 355 -9.62 11.63 -2.44
C GLY A 355 -8.60 10.60 -2.95
N ASN A 356 -7.84 10.87 -4.03
CA ASN A 356 -6.80 9.98 -4.55
C ASN A 356 -5.48 10.11 -3.74
N ALA A 357 -5.56 10.19 -2.42
CA ALA A 357 -4.38 10.32 -1.57
C ALA A 357 -3.50 9.05 -1.55
N HIS A 358 -4.05 7.89 -1.91
CA HIS A 358 -3.32 6.63 -2.06
C HIS A 358 -2.20 6.70 -3.10
N GLU A 359 -2.36 7.48 -4.17
CA GLU A 359 -1.30 7.74 -5.17
C GLU A 359 -0.05 8.43 -4.58
N LEU A 360 -0.19 9.04 -3.41
CA LEU A 360 0.88 9.70 -2.67
C LEU A 360 1.42 8.84 -1.51
N ALA A 361 0.95 7.60 -1.34
CA ALA A 361 1.21 6.78 -0.16
C ALA A 361 2.70 6.64 0.18
N VAL A 362 3.57 6.58 -0.82
CA VAL A 362 5.04 6.49 -0.67
C VAL A 362 5.63 7.72 0.03
N ILE A 363 4.99 8.88 -0.07
CA ILE A 363 5.49 10.12 0.56
C ILE A 363 5.46 10.01 2.10
N LEU A 364 4.49 9.28 2.65
CA LEU A 364 4.34 9.14 4.09
C LEU A 364 5.59 8.51 4.75
N PRO A 365 6.02 7.28 4.39
CA PRO A 365 7.20 6.69 5.01
C PRO A 365 8.50 7.37 4.59
N CYS A 366 8.63 7.87 3.36
CA CYS A 366 9.79 8.64 2.94
C CYS A 366 9.92 9.94 3.75
N GLY A 367 8.83 10.68 3.93
CA GLY A 367 8.76 11.89 4.75
C GLY A 367 9.07 11.62 6.22
N ALA A 368 8.57 10.51 6.78
CA ALA A 368 8.86 10.08 8.14
C ALA A 368 10.38 9.88 8.37
N VAL A 369 11.05 9.22 7.42
CA VAL A 369 12.50 9.00 7.49
C VAL A 369 13.26 10.32 7.40
N LEU A 370 12.90 11.21 6.46
CA LEU A 370 13.53 12.51 6.31
C LEU A 370 13.32 13.39 7.55
N ALA A 371 12.10 13.45 8.09
CA ALA A 371 11.78 14.17 9.32
C ALA A 371 12.67 13.68 10.48
N ALA A 372 12.76 12.36 10.67
CA ALA A 372 13.58 11.78 11.73
C ALA A 372 15.07 12.12 11.58
N ARG A 373 15.61 12.07 10.36
CA ARG A 373 17.02 12.37 10.12
C ARG A 373 17.35 13.86 10.21
N ALA A 374 16.42 14.74 9.80
CA ALA A 374 16.60 16.19 9.85
C ALA A 374 16.48 16.75 11.27
N ILE A 375 15.48 16.29 12.03
CA ILE A 375 15.20 16.75 13.39
C ILE A 375 16.21 16.18 14.39
N VAL A 376 16.62 14.91 14.18
CA VAL A 376 17.44 14.18 15.16
C VAL A 376 18.84 13.93 14.59
N PRO A 377 19.88 14.62 15.12
CA PRO A 377 21.27 14.40 14.69
C PRO A 377 21.72 12.96 14.98
N ALA A 378 22.77 12.49 14.27
CA ALA A 378 23.30 11.15 14.44
C ALA A 378 23.81 10.84 15.86
N ARG A 379 24.18 11.90 16.60
CA ARG A 379 24.57 11.86 18.03
C ARG A 379 23.89 13.01 18.74
N ILE A 380 23.31 12.73 19.89
CA ILE A 380 22.65 13.74 20.73
C ILE A 380 23.62 14.14 21.86
N SER A 381 23.93 15.42 21.93
CA SER A 381 24.83 15.99 22.94
C SER A 381 24.14 16.16 24.30
N PHE A 382 22.81 16.30 24.31
CA PHE A 382 22.02 16.50 25.52
C PHE A 382 20.92 15.42 25.61
N PRO A 383 21.28 14.19 26.09
CA PRO A 383 20.34 13.07 26.11
C PRO A 383 19.11 13.32 26.98
N ALA A 384 19.23 14.09 28.08
CA ALA A 384 18.10 14.43 28.94
C ALA A 384 17.04 15.29 28.23
N ALA A 385 17.45 16.35 27.53
CA ALA A 385 16.53 17.19 26.75
C ALA A 385 15.84 16.43 25.63
N ALA A 386 16.60 15.57 24.93
CA ALA A 386 16.03 14.69 23.90
C ALA A 386 15.04 13.68 24.48
N PHE A 387 15.34 13.10 25.64
CA PHE A 387 14.43 12.21 26.35
C PHE A 387 13.13 12.90 26.74
N VAL A 388 13.21 14.11 27.32
CA VAL A 388 12.02 14.92 27.66
C VAL A 388 11.21 15.24 26.43
N ALA A 389 11.83 15.70 25.34
CA ALA A 389 11.13 16.02 24.08
C ALA A 389 10.41 14.81 23.50
N VAL A 390 11.07 13.64 23.46
CA VAL A 390 10.45 12.38 23.01
C VAL A 390 9.29 11.98 23.92
N THR A 391 9.49 12.04 25.22
CA THR A 391 8.44 11.68 26.19
C THR A 391 7.21 12.57 26.01
N LEU A 392 7.38 13.88 25.89
CA LEU A 392 6.28 14.82 25.66
C LEU A 392 5.56 14.54 24.33
N THR A 393 6.32 14.23 23.26
CA THR A 393 5.75 13.96 21.94
C THR A 393 5.00 12.61 21.94
N VAL A 394 5.55 11.59 22.61
CA VAL A 394 4.87 10.29 22.79
C VAL A 394 3.61 10.45 23.63
N LEU A 395 3.65 11.21 24.71
CA LEU A 395 2.46 11.50 25.54
C LEU A 395 1.38 12.25 24.72
N ALA A 396 1.77 13.20 23.88
CA ALA A 396 0.85 13.90 22.99
C ALA A 396 0.19 12.96 21.95
N ALA A 397 0.92 11.95 21.48
CA ALA A 397 0.43 10.95 20.52
C ALA A 397 -0.36 9.80 21.18
N ILE A 398 -0.06 9.47 22.45
CA ILE A 398 -0.68 8.33 23.14
C ILE A 398 -2.20 8.47 23.25
N THR A 399 -2.70 9.64 23.60
CA THR A 399 -4.15 9.86 23.77
C THR A 399 -4.94 9.62 22.49
N PRO A 400 -4.62 10.24 21.34
CA PRO A 400 -5.34 9.98 20.10
C PRO A 400 -5.11 8.54 19.59
N LEU A 401 -3.93 7.95 19.76
CA LEU A 401 -3.67 6.55 19.38
C LEU A 401 -4.46 5.57 20.26
N ALA A 402 -4.51 5.79 21.57
CA ALA A 402 -5.34 5.00 22.47
C ALA A 402 -6.82 5.11 22.10
N SER A 403 -7.29 6.31 21.79
CA SER A 403 -8.65 6.52 21.27
C SER A 403 -8.89 5.75 19.97
N ALA A 404 -7.95 5.73 19.04
CA ALA A 404 -8.06 4.93 17.82
C ALA A 404 -8.07 3.42 18.10
N ALA A 405 -7.19 2.95 18.99
CA ALA A 405 -7.08 1.55 19.37
C ALA A 405 -8.27 1.04 20.22
N THR A 406 -8.99 1.93 20.91
CA THR A 406 -10.18 1.56 21.70
C THR A 406 -11.49 1.62 20.89
N ARG A 407 -11.48 2.09 19.63
CA ARG A 407 -12.66 2.01 18.76
C ARG A 407 -13.15 0.56 18.70
N PRO A 408 -14.47 0.31 18.80
CA PRO A 408 -14.97 -1.05 18.67
C PRO A 408 -14.65 -1.63 17.29
N PRO A 409 -14.43 -2.94 17.19
CA PRO A 409 -14.38 -3.60 15.89
C PRO A 409 -15.65 -3.33 15.12
N VAL A 410 -15.52 -3.06 13.84
CA VAL A 410 -16.67 -2.84 12.95
C VAL A 410 -17.02 -4.17 12.31
N GLY A 411 -18.30 -4.53 12.37
CA GLY A 411 -18.79 -5.73 11.69
C GLY A 411 -18.64 -5.63 10.16
N PRO A 412 -18.78 -6.75 9.46
CA PRO A 412 -18.68 -6.77 8.00
C PRO A 412 -19.60 -5.75 7.35
N PHE A 413 -19.07 -5.01 6.38
CA PHE A 413 -19.78 -3.93 5.69
C PHE A 413 -21.11 -4.35 5.07
N MET A 414 -21.14 -5.56 4.50
CA MET A 414 -22.31 -6.19 3.90
C MET A 414 -23.04 -7.16 4.84
N GLY A 415 -22.63 -7.24 6.12
CA GLY A 415 -23.08 -8.28 7.07
C GLY A 415 -24.60 -8.53 7.08
N PRO A 416 -25.45 -7.51 7.29
CA PRO A 416 -26.89 -7.73 7.30
C PRO A 416 -27.44 -8.29 5.99
N VAL A 417 -26.92 -7.83 4.82
CA VAL A 417 -27.37 -8.28 3.51
C VAL A 417 -26.91 -9.71 3.22
N THR A 418 -25.64 -10.02 3.47
CA THR A 418 -25.12 -11.34 3.20
C THR A 418 -25.70 -12.41 4.11
N THR A 419 -25.92 -12.11 5.40
CA THR A 419 -26.65 -12.99 6.30
C THR A 419 -28.08 -13.23 5.82
N TRP A 420 -28.74 -12.19 5.32
CA TRP A 420 -30.08 -12.33 4.76
C TRP A 420 -30.09 -13.19 3.48
N LEU A 421 -29.11 -12.98 2.57
CA LEU A 421 -28.94 -13.78 1.36
C LEU A 421 -28.71 -15.27 1.67
N GLU A 422 -27.83 -15.56 2.62
CA GLU A 422 -27.56 -16.92 3.07
C GLU A 422 -28.83 -17.60 3.64
N ALA A 423 -29.58 -16.89 4.49
CA ALA A 423 -30.82 -17.39 5.07
C ALA A 423 -31.92 -17.69 4.03
N HIS A 424 -31.89 -17.02 2.87
CA HIS A 424 -32.84 -17.22 1.77
C HIS A 424 -32.29 -18.11 0.65
N GLY A 425 -31.11 -18.72 0.83
CA GLY A 425 -30.50 -19.62 -0.16
C GLY A 425 -30.04 -18.94 -1.44
N LEU A 426 -29.87 -17.62 -1.43
CA LEU A 426 -29.44 -16.82 -2.58
C LEU A 426 -27.91 -16.83 -2.65
N ARG A 427 -27.36 -17.59 -3.59
CA ARG A 427 -25.91 -17.87 -3.64
C ARG A 427 -25.16 -17.11 -4.71
N TYR A 428 -25.81 -16.68 -5.81
CA TYR A 428 -25.15 -16.01 -6.91
C TYR A 428 -25.94 -14.80 -7.37
N GLY A 429 -25.28 -13.64 -7.45
CA GLY A 429 -25.91 -12.40 -7.86
C GLY A 429 -24.93 -11.33 -8.29
N ILE A 430 -25.45 -10.15 -8.54
CA ILE A 430 -24.67 -9.01 -9.04
C ILE A 430 -24.88 -7.78 -8.16
N ALA A 431 -23.86 -6.92 -8.11
CA ALA A 431 -23.92 -5.63 -7.43
C ALA A 431 -22.92 -4.64 -8.05
N SER A 432 -22.90 -3.40 -7.54
CA SER A 432 -21.80 -2.47 -7.87
C SER A 432 -20.46 -3.04 -7.41
N TYR A 433 -19.36 -2.60 -8.03
CA TYR A 433 -17.99 -2.97 -7.67
C TYR A 433 -17.74 -2.87 -6.15
N TRP A 434 -18.14 -1.76 -5.53
CA TRP A 434 -17.89 -1.50 -4.11
C TRP A 434 -18.57 -2.46 -3.12
N LEU A 435 -19.54 -3.24 -3.59
CA LEU A 435 -20.27 -4.22 -2.78
C LEU A 435 -19.89 -5.66 -3.11
N ALA A 436 -19.50 -5.92 -4.36
CA ALA A 436 -19.39 -7.27 -4.91
C ALA A 436 -18.30 -8.11 -4.21
N ALA A 437 -17.04 -7.67 -4.30
CA ALA A 437 -15.92 -8.41 -3.71
C ALA A 437 -16.03 -8.50 -2.18
N SER A 438 -16.37 -7.37 -1.51
CA SER A 438 -16.57 -7.33 -0.06
C SER A 438 -17.65 -8.33 0.41
N GLY A 439 -18.79 -8.40 -0.31
CA GLY A 439 -19.86 -9.35 0.01
C GLY A 439 -19.44 -10.81 -0.19
N THR A 440 -18.67 -11.09 -1.23
CA THR A 440 -18.16 -12.43 -1.52
C THR A 440 -17.16 -12.87 -0.45
N VAL A 441 -16.14 -12.06 -0.16
CA VAL A 441 -15.09 -12.38 0.81
C VAL A 441 -15.64 -12.58 2.22
N GLN A 442 -16.54 -11.71 2.68
CA GLN A 442 -17.08 -11.81 4.04
C GLN A 442 -17.94 -13.07 4.27
N THR A 443 -18.46 -13.69 3.22
CA THR A 443 -19.17 -14.99 3.31
C THR A 443 -18.23 -16.20 3.09
N GLY A 444 -16.93 -15.97 2.86
CA GLY A 444 -16.01 -17.04 2.49
C GLY A 444 -16.44 -17.76 1.20
N ASP A 445 -16.88 -16.99 0.20
CA ASP A 445 -17.36 -17.43 -1.11
C ASP A 445 -18.69 -18.24 -1.10
N ARG A 446 -19.38 -18.33 0.04
CA ARG A 446 -20.71 -19.02 0.10
C ARG A 446 -21.79 -18.24 -0.64
N VAL A 447 -21.70 -16.91 -0.68
CA VAL A 447 -22.51 -16.03 -1.54
C VAL A 447 -21.56 -15.32 -2.49
N GLN A 448 -21.71 -15.57 -3.76
CA GLN A 448 -20.89 -15.01 -4.81
C GLN A 448 -21.60 -13.82 -5.45
N ILE A 449 -21.06 -12.63 -5.20
CA ILE A 449 -21.60 -11.38 -5.73
C ILE A 449 -20.59 -10.85 -6.75
N ARG A 450 -21.03 -10.60 -7.98
CA ARG A 450 -20.16 -10.21 -9.09
C ARG A 450 -20.39 -8.75 -9.48
N ALA A 451 -19.31 -8.06 -9.79
CA ALA A 451 -19.31 -6.63 -10.04
C ALA A 451 -19.91 -6.27 -11.40
N VAL A 452 -20.82 -5.33 -11.43
CA VAL A 452 -21.30 -4.71 -12.66
C VAL A 452 -21.06 -3.20 -12.63
N ASP A 453 -20.78 -2.64 -13.81
CA ASP A 453 -20.72 -1.21 -14.06
C ASP A 453 -21.99 -0.75 -14.77
N LEU A 454 -22.25 0.55 -14.73
CA LEU A 454 -23.39 1.16 -15.42
C LEU A 454 -22.90 1.96 -16.64
N ARG A 455 -23.05 1.37 -17.80
CA ARG A 455 -22.74 2.05 -19.06
C ARG A 455 -23.84 3.01 -19.47
N LYS A 456 -23.46 4.19 -19.97
CA LYS A 456 -24.39 5.10 -20.70
C LYS A 456 -24.62 4.53 -22.10
N ILE A 457 -25.86 4.19 -22.43
CA ILE A 457 -26.22 3.62 -23.75
C ILE A 457 -26.16 4.70 -24.84
N ILE A 458 -26.75 5.87 -24.57
CA ILE A 458 -26.74 7.07 -25.45
C ILE A 458 -26.89 8.30 -24.54
N PRO A 459 -26.32 9.46 -24.85
CA PRO A 459 -26.63 10.68 -24.10
C PRO A 459 -28.15 10.91 -24.03
N GLY A 460 -28.73 10.83 -22.81
CA GLY A 460 -30.18 11.00 -22.58
C GLY A 460 -30.99 9.71 -22.43
N PHE A 461 -30.52 8.52 -22.81
CA PHE A 461 -31.29 7.27 -22.85
C PHE A 461 -31.02 6.25 -21.72
N GLY A 462 -30.37 6.66 -20.63
CA GLY A 462 -30.24 5.79 -19.48
C GLY A 462 -28.91 5.04 -19.37
N ARG A 463 -28.83 4.17 -18.38
CA ARG A 463 -27.64 3.35 -18.09
C ARG A 463 -28.02 1.88 -18.12
N GLU A 464 -27.11 1.01 -18.55
CA GLU A 464 -27.30 -0.43 -18.64
C GLU A 464 -26.21 -1.15 -17.84
N PRO A 465 -26.55 -2.18 -17.03
CA PRO A 465 -25.57 -2.99 -16.34
C PRO A 465 -24.73 -3.81 -17.33
N VAL A 466 -23.42 -3.69 -17.22
CA VAL A 466 -22.41 -4.43 -18.00
C VAL A 466 -21.38 -5.04 -17.05
N VAL A 467 -20.62 -6.02 -17.51
CA VAL A 467 -19.50 -6.57 -16.74
C VAL A 467 -18.55 -5.45 -16.35
N ALA A 468 -18.10 -5.42 -15.10
CA ALA A 468 -17.09 -4.45 -14.68
C ALA A 468 -15.80 -4.64 -15.49
N GLY A 469 -15.19 -3.53 -15.92
CA GLY A 469 -14.05 -3.54 -16.85
C GLY A 469 -12.72 -3.96 -16.23
N TRP A 470 -12.65 -4.15 -14.91
CA TRP A 470 -11.42 -4.35 -14.15
C TRP A 470 -11.69 -5.09 -12.84
N GLN A 471 -10.64 -5.74 -12.29
CA GLN A 471 -10.69 -6.52 -11.05
C GLN A 471 -11.76 -7.61 -11.09
N VAL A 472 -11.83 -8.33 -12.20
CA VAL A 472 -12.81 -9.39 -12.45
C VAL A 472 -12.18 -10.58 -13.17
N GLU A 473 -12.81 -11.73 -13.01
CA GLU A 473 -12.60 -12.89 -13.84
C GLU A 473 -13.83 -13.07 -14.74
N PRO A 474 -13.73 -12.89 -16.07
CA PRO A 474 -14.86 -12.97 -16.97
C PRO A 474 -15.65 -14.28 -16.95
N SER A 475 -15.04 -15.41 -16.57
CA SER A 475 -15.73 -16.68 -16.40
C SER A 475 -16.90 -16.60 -15.39
N TRP A 476 -16.82 -15.70 -14.42
CA TRP A 476 -17.89 -15.43 -13.45
C TRP A 476 -19.19 -14.95 -14.09
N TYR A 477 -19.12 -14.42 -15.30
CA TYR A 477 -20.28 -13.91 -16.04
C TYR A 477 -20.77 -14.86 -17.13
N ASN A 478 -20.19 -16.08 -17.20
CA ASN A 478 -20.65 -17.09 -18.15
C ASN A 478 -22.00 -17.68 -17.69
N PRO A 479 -23.10 -17.44 -18.41
CA PRO A 479 -24.43 -17.90 -18.00
C PRO A 479 -24.62 -19.41 -18.11
N SER A 480 -23.67 -20.14 -18.71
CA SER A 480 -23.67 -21.60 -18.75
C SER A 480 -23.04 -22.23 -17.50
N LEU A 481 -22.22 -21.49 -16.77
CA LEU A 481 -21.52 -21.94 -15.57
C LEU A 481 -22.20 -21.44 -14.29
N HIS A 482 -22.85 -20.28 -14.34
CA HIS A 482 -23.40 -19.60 -13.17
C HIS A 482 -24.82 -19.08 -13.43
N ASP A 483 -25.63 -19.05 -12.38
CA ASP A 483 -27.01 -18.56 -12.43
C ASP A 483 -27.22 -17.42 -11.41
N ALA A 484 -27.12 -16.18 -11.89
CA ALA A 484 -27.33 -15.00 -11.04
C ALA A 484 -28.83 -14.67 -10.97
N THR A 485 -29.40 -14.80 -9.78
CA THR A 485 -30.83 -14.64 -9.53
C THR A 485 -31.17 -13.42 -8.68
N PHE A 486 -30.16 -12.66 -8.20
CA PHE A 486 -30.42 -11.44 -7.43
C PHE A 486 -29.50 -10.29 -7.80
N VAL A 487 -29.98 -9.08 -7.50
CA VAL A 487 -29.22 -7.83 -7.59
C VAL A 487 -29.28 -7.12 -6.24
N ILE A 488 -28.13 -6.55 -5.83
CA ILE A 488 -28.10 -5.63 -4.69
C ILE A 488 -28.02 -4.20 -5.23
N ALA A 489 -29.10 -3.46 -5.09
CA ALA A 489 -29.19 -2.06 -5.47
C ALA A 489 -28.76 -1.15 -4.30
N ASP A 490 -27.92 -0.16 -4.60
CA ASP A 490 -27.53 0.92 -3.68
C ASP A 490 -27.70 2.28 -4.35
N PRO A 491 -28.82 2.97 -4.12
CA PRO A 491 -29.07 4.29 -4.73
C PRO A 491 -28.00 5.33 -4.38
N ARG A 492 -27.38 5.22 -3.19
CA ARG A 492 -26.32 6.15 -2.75
C ARG A 492 -25.03 5.98 -3.54
N ALA A 493 -24.76 4.77 -4.01
CA ALA A 493 -23.64 4.47 -4.89
C ALA A 493 -23.94 4.69 -6.38
N GLY A 494 -25.11 5.23 -6.73
CA GLY A 494 -25.53 5.47 -8.12
C GLY A 494 -26.13 4.24 -8.80
N PHE A 495 -26.50 3.20 -8.05
CA PHE A 495 -27.14 1.97 -8.52
C PHE A 495 -28.59 1.85 -8.00
N PRO A 496 -29.51 2.73 -8.45
CA PRO A 496 -30.90 2.70 -8.01
C PRO A 496 -31.68 1.53 -8.63
N VAL A 497 -32.72 1.08 -7.94
CA VAL A 497 -33.63 0.00 -8.36
C VAL A 497 -34.11 0.17 -9.80
N ALA A 498 -34.53 1.39 -10.17
CA ALA A 498 -35.10 1.68 -11.49
C ALA A 498 -34.17 1.35 -12.67
N ILE A 499 -32.84 1.36 -12.49
CA ILE A 499 -31.91 0.97 -13.56
C ILE A 499 -32.00 -0.54 -13.80
N PHE A 500 -32.04 -1.32 -12.74
CA PHE A 500 -32.11 -2.78 -12.84
C PHE A 500 -33.48 -3.25 -13.33
N GLU A 501 -34.57 -2.64 -12.88
CA GLU A 501 -35.92 -2.94 -13.40
C GLU A 501 -36.04 -2.63 -14.90
N ARG A 502 -35.42 -1.55 -15.36
CA ARG A 502 -35.39 -1.22 -16.80
C ARG A 502 -34.56 -2.24 -17.60
N ALA A 503 -33.44 -2.70 -17.06
CA ALA A 503 -32.53 -3.61 -17.76
C ALA A 503 -33.03 -5.06 -17.74
N PHE A 504 -33.62 -5.49 -16.61
CA PHE A 504 -33.95 -6.90 -16.36
C PHE A 504 -35.45 -7.18 -16.27
N GLY A 505 -36.28 -6.12 -16.34
CA GLY A 505 -37.71 -6.24 -16.13
C GLY A 505 -38.10 -6.19 -14.65
N ARG A 506 -39.40 -6.44 -14.38
CA ARG A 506 -39.93 -6.43 -13.02
C ARG A 506 -39.38 -7.62 -12.21
N PRO A 507 -38.81 -7.38 -11.02
CA PRO A 507 -38.35 -8.49 -10.16
C PRO A 507 -39.52 -9.33 -9.64
N ALA A 508 -39.28 -10.60 -9.36
CA ALA A 508 -40.24 -11.50 -8.75
C ALA A 508 -40.51 -11.12 -7.29
N ALA A 509 -39.46 -10.63 -6.59
CA ALA A 509 -39.58 -10.11 -5.24
C ALA A 509 -38.59 -8.96 -5.01
N THR A 510 -38.94 -8.06 -4.10
CA THR A 510 -38.11 -6.92 -3.68
C THR A 510 -38.07 -6.86 -2.17
N HIS A 511 -36.86 -6.85 -1.61
CA HIS A 511 -36.66 -6.80 -0.16
C HIS A 511 -35.70 -5.68 0.22
N THR A 512 -36.05 -4.91 1.25
CA THR A 512 -35.14 -3.92 1.82
C THR A 512 -34.42 -4.50 3.02
N VAL A 513 -33.08 -4.53 2.96
CA VAL A 513 -32.22 -5.05 4.03
C VAL A 513 -31.24 -3.96 4.44
N GLY A 514 -31.49 -3.33 5.56
CA GLY A 514 -30.75 -2.14 5.99
C GLY A 514 -30.93 -0.99 4.98
N ARG A 515 -29.83 -0.51 4.41
CA ARG A 515 -29.84 0.56 3.39
C ARG A 515 -29.95 0.05 1.95
N TYR A 516 -29.87 -1.25 1.75
CA TYR A 516 -29.82 -1.87 0.43
C TYR A 516 -31.18 -2.42 0.02
N THR A 517 -31.39 -2.53 -1.27
CA THR A 517 -32.56 -3.20 -1.84
C THR A 517 -32.08 -4.44 -2.61
N VAL A 518 -32.57 -5.61 -2.23
CA VAL A 518 -32.32 -6.87 -2.92
C VAL A 518 -33.49 -7.14 -3.86
N LEU A 519 -33.19 -7.24 -5.16
CA LEU A 519 -34.15 -7.59 -6.21
C LEU A 519 -33.95 -9.04 -6.61
N ILE A 520 -34.98 -9.87 -6.55
CA ILE A 520 -34.91 -11.30 -6.89
C ILE A 520 -35.59 -11.51 -8.23
N TYR A 521 -34.93 -12.28 -9.08
CA TYR A 521 -35.38 -12.63 -10.43
C TYR A 521 -35.47 -14.14 -10.59
N GLN A 522 -36.37 -14.62 -11.46
CA GLN A 522 -36.52 -16.04 -11.82
C GLN A 522 -35.65 -16.43 -13.03
N THR A 523 -34.98 -15.46 -13.64
CA THR A 523 -34.16 -15.66 -14.84
C THR A 523 -32.71 -15.40 -14.51
N ASN A 524 -31.79 -16.08 -15.20
CA ASN A 524 -30.35 -15.85 -15.07
C ASN A 524 -29.97 -14.48 -15.64
N LEU A 525 -29.66 -13.56 -14.76
CA LEU A 525 -29.32 -12.16 -15.08
C LEU A 525 -28.01 -12.05 -15.90
N LEU A 526 -27.10 -13.03 -15.79
CA LEU A 526 -25.85 -13.02 -16.52
C LEU A 526 -26.06 -13.02 -18.04
N ARG A 527 -27.12 -13.65 -18.53
CA ARG A 527 -27.47 -13.63 -19.97
C ARG A 527 -27.67 -12.22 -20.50
N LEU A 528 -28.32 -11.37 -19.70
CA LEU A 528 -28.58 -9.97 -20.09
C LEU A 528 -27.33 -9.11 -19.92
N VAL A 529 -26.61 -9.27 -18.82
CA VAL A 529 -25.36 -8.53 -18.56
C VAL A 529 -24.31 -8.85 -19.62
N THR A 530 -24.11 -10.14 -19.96
CA THR A 530 -23.16 -10.55 -20.98
C THR A 530 -23.56 -10.05 -22.38
N ARG A 531 -24.86 -10.16 -22.73
CA ARG A 531 -25.37 -9.60 -23.99
C ARG A 531 -25.12 -8.09 -24.09
N ALA A 532 -25.43 -7.33 -23.04
CA ALA A 532 -25.20 -5.89 -23.00
C ALA A 532 -23.70 -5.55 -23.10
N THR A 533 -22.84 -6.33 -22.49
CA THR A 533 -21.39 -6.18 -22.55
C THR A 533 -20.86 -6.47 -23.96
N CYS A 534 -21.25 -7.59 -24.53
CA CYS A 534 -20.78 -8.04 -25.86
C CYS A 534 -21.39 -7.26 -27.03
N GLY A 535 -22.47 -6.52 -26.79
CA GLY A 535 -22.98 -5.53 -27.74
C GLY A 535 -22.12 -4.26 -27.88
N GLN A 536 -21.03 -4.15 -27.10
CA GLN A 536 -20.08 -3.04 -27.22
C GLN A 536 -19.06 -3.27 -28.32
N PRO A 537 -18.49 -2.21 -28.93
CA PRO A 537 -17.37 -2.36 -29.84
C PRO A 537 -16.21 -3.08 -29.17
N THR A 538 -15.68 -4.13 -29.79
CA THR A 538 -14.57 -4.94 -29.24
C THR A 538 -13.32 -4.11 -28.92
N ALA A 539 -13.10 -3.02 -29.66
CA ALA A 539 -11.97 -2.10 -29.44
C ALA A 539 -11.97 -1.40 -28.07
N VAL A 540 -13.12 -1.34 -27.37
CA VAL A 540 -13.24 -0.70 -26.04
C VAL A 540 -13.31 -1.73 -24.91
N LEU A 541 -13.37 -3.02 -25.22
CA LEU A 541 -13.44 -4.08 -24.21
C LEU A 541 -12.02 -4.48 -23.76
N PRO A 542 -11.80 -4.64 -22.45
CA PRO A 542 -10.59 -5.26 -21.95
C PRO A 542 -10.40 -6.67 -22.53
N MET A 543 -9.15 -7.10 -22.70
CA MET A 543 -8.80 -8.32 -23.44
C MET A 543 -9.54 -9.56 -22.94
N GLN A 544 -9.61 -9.76 -21.62
CA GLN A 544 -10.27 -10.95 -21.07
C GLN A 544 -11.80 -10.89 -21.26
N ILE A 545 -12.39 -9.71 -21.20
CA ILE A 545 -13.83 -9.52 -21.45
C ILE A 545 -14.15 -9.75 -22.95
N ALA A 546 -13.27 -9.28 -23.85
CA ALA A 546 -13.41 -9.57 -25.28
C ALA A 546 -13.37 -11.09 -25.57
N ARG A 547 -12.55 -11.85 -24.84
CA ARG A 547 -12.52 -13.33 -24.92
C ARG A 547 -13.82 -13.98 -24.44
N LEU A 548 -14.42 -13.47 -23.35
CA LEU A 548 -15.75 -13.93 -22.92
C LEU A 548 -16.77 -13.77 -24.03
N CYS A 549 -16.78 -12.60 -24.67
CA CYS A 549 -17.71 -12.31 -25.78
C CYS A 549 -17.46 -13.13 -27.05
N ALA A 550 -16.25 -13.57 -27.29
CA ALA A 550 -15.95 -14.46 -28.42
C ALA A 550 -16.35 -15.91 -28.17
N ALA A 551 -16.54 -16.30 -26.89
CA ALA A 551 -16.90 -17.64 -26.47
C ALA A 551 -18.41 -17.81 -26.16
N SER A 552 -19.17 -16.72 -26.05
CA SER A 552 -20.61 -16.68 -25.80
C SER A 552 -21.41 -16.49 -27.10
#